data_0d3cc621fd3890633052c78b177743e5
#
_entry.id   0d3cc621fd3890633052c78b177743e5
#
_cell.length_a   1.000
_cell.length_b   1.000
_cell.length_c   1.000
_cell.angle_alpha   90.00
_cell.angle_beta   90.00
_cell.angle_gamma   90.00
#
_symmetry.space_group_name_H-M   'P 1'
#
loop_
_entity.id
_entity.type
_entity.pdbx_description
1 polymer ?
#
loop_
_entity_poly.entity_id
_entity_poly.type
_entity_poly.pdbx_seq_one_letter_code
_entity_poly.pdbx_strand_id
1 'polypeptide(L)' 'MYRVMFVDDEYMILEGLKWIIPWQELGFEIVKTARSAQEALAFLETESIDVLLTDITMPEMSRS' A
#
# COMPACT_ATOMS: atom_id res chain seq x y z
N MET A 1 11.85 -8.57 8.10
CA MET A 1 11.44 -7.51 7.15
C MET A 1 10.16 -6.87 7.59
N TYR A 2 10.04 -5.57 7.36
CA TYR A 2 8.79 -4.88 7.64
C TYR A 2 7.79 -5.16 6.52
N ARG A 3 6.57 -5.43 6.91
CA ARG A 3 5.49 -5.71 5.96
C ARG A 3 4.83 -4.40 5.55
N VAL A 4 4.76 -4.16 4.25
CA VAL A 4 4.29 -2.89 3.70
C VAL A 4 3.05 -3.11 2.85
N MET A 5 2.05 -2.25 3.01
CA MET A 5 0.89 -2.22 2.12
C MET A 5 0.81 -0.86 1.45
N PHE A 6 0.59 -0.88 0.13
CA PHE A 6 0.31 0.32 -0.64
C PHE A 6 -1.18 0.43 -0.86
N VAL A 7 -1.70 1.66 -0.76
CA VAL A 7 -3.08 1.96 -1.11
C VAL A 7 -3.09 3.13 -2.07
N ASP A 8 -3.53 2.90 -3.31
CA ASP A 8 -3.60 3.95 -4.32
C ASP A 8 -4.61 3.49 -5.36
N ASP A 9 -5.44 4.42 -5.86
CA ASP A 9 -6.41 4.08 -6.88
C ASP A 9 -5.82 4.09 -8.29
N GLU A 10 -4.56 4.47 -8.43
CA GLU A 10 -3.87 4.47 -9.72
C GLU A 10 -2.93 3.28 -9.82
N TYR A 11 -3.36 2.26 -10.55
CA TYR A 11 -2.63 1.01 -10.66
C TYR A 11 -1.22 1.21 -11.21
N MET A 12 -1.07 2.09 -12.19
CA MET A 12 0.24 2.30 -12.81
C MET A 12 1.25 2.88 -11.84
N ILE A 13 0.79 3.73 -10.91
CA ILE A 13 1.67 4.29 -9.91
C ILE A 13 2.13 3.21 -8.95
N LEU A 14 1.22 2.33 -8.54
CA LEU A 14 1.56 1.21 -7.67
C LEU A 14 2.63 0.32 -8.29
N GLU A 15 2.44 -0.03 -9.57
CA GLU A 15 3.40 -0.87 -10.27
C GLU A 15 4.75 -0.19 -10.42
N GLY A 16 4.74 1.10 -10.74
CA GLY A 16 5.98 1.84 -10.87
C GLY A 16 6.79 1.85 -9.59
N LEU A 17 6.12 2.11 -8.48
CA LEU A 17 6.79 2.17 -7.19
C LEU A 17 7.39 0.82 -6.80
N LYS A 18 6.70 -0.28 -7.13
CA LYS A 18 7.19 -1.61 -6.82
C LYS A 18 8.51 -1.91 -7.53
N TRP A 19 8.68 -1.39 -8.74
CA TRP A 19 9.86 -1.69 -9.55
C TRP A 19 11.00 -0.70 -9.34
N ILE A 20 10.70 0.54 -9.00
CA ILE A 20 11.71 1.59 -8.89
C ILE A 20 12.47 1.50 -7.58
N ILE A 21 11.78 1.18 -6.48
CA ILE A 21 12.39 1.20 -5.16
C ILE A 21 12.85 -0.20 -4.78
N PRO A 22 14.11 -0.37 -4.35
CA PRO A 22 14.61 -1.69 -3.95
C PRO A 22 14.14 -2.05 -2.54
N TRP A 23 12.87 -2.40 -2.41
CA TRP A 23 12.24 -2.62 -1.12
C TRP A 23 12.94 -3.64 -0.26
N GLN A 24 13.32 -4.78 -0.85
CA GLN A 24 13.95 -5.84 -0.08
C GLN A 24 15.31 -5.41 0.46
N GLU A 25 16.06 -4.65 -0.31
CA GLU A 25 17.35 -4.16 0.14
C GLU A 25 17.21 -3.18 1.29
N LEU A 26 16.07 -2.48 1.36
CA LEU A 26 15.80 -1.55 2.43
C LEU A 26 15.15 -2.21 3.65
N GLY A 27 14.91 -3.51 3.59
CA GLY A 27 14.31 -4.23 4.70
C GLY A 27 12.80 -4.26 4.70
N PHE A 28 12.18 -4.04 3.54
CA PHE A 28 10.74 -4.01 3.42
C PHE A 28 10.24 -5.09 2.48
N GLU A 29 9.05 -5.59 2.76
CA GLU A 29 8.38 -6.56 1.91
C GLU A 29 6.98 -6.03 1.59
N ILE A 30 6.68 -5.85 0.30
CA ILE A 30 5.35 -5.41 -0.11
C ILE A 30 4.43 -6.62 -0.11
N VAL A 31 3.50 -6.65 0.82
CA VAL A 31 2.61 -7.81 1.00
C VAL A 31 1.24 -7.59 0.36
N LYS A 32 0.90 -6.34 0.05
CA LYS A 32 -0.41 -6.05 -0.55
C LYS A 32 -0.36 -4.70 -1.24
N THR A 33 -1.00 -4.62 -2.40
CA THR A 33 -1.30 -3.35 -3.04
C THR A 33 -2.81 -3.27 -3.18
N ALA A 34 -3.40 -2.28 -2.55
CA ALA A 34 -4.85 -2.08 -2.55
C ALA A 34 -5.20 -0.85 -3.38
N ARG A 35 -6.31 -0.90 -4.07
CA ARG A 35 -6.74 0.21 -4.92
C ARG A 35 -7.84 1.05 -4.27
N SER A 36 -8.27 0.67 -3.08
CA SER A 36 -9.28 1.41 -2.36
C SER A 36 -9.10 1.18 -0.87
N ALA A 37 -9.71 2.04 -0.07
CA ALA A 37 -9.69 1.89 1.37
C ALA A 37 -10.41 0.61 1.81
N GLN A 38 -11.49 0.26 1.09
CA GLN A 38 -12.22 -0.97 1.41
C GLN A 38 -11.36 -2.20 1.23
N GLU A 39 -10.61 -2.24 0.14
CA GLU A 39 -9.72 -3.36 -0.13
C GLU A 39 -8.62 -3.45 0.94
N ALA A 40 -8.10 -2.31 1.35
CA ALA A 40 -7.08 -2.27 2.39
C ALA A 40 -7.62 -2.78 3.71
N LEU A 41 -8.82 -2.34 4.10
CA LEU A 41 -9.42 -2.77 5.35
C LEU A 41 -9.72 -4.26 5.35
N ALA A 42 -10.18 -4.79 4.22
CA ALA A 42 -10.44 -6.22 4.12
C ALA A 42 -9.17 -7.03 4.34
N PHE A 43 -8.05 -6.57 3.79
CA PHE A 43 -6.78 -7.26 3.99
C PHE A 43 -6.37 -7.23 5.47
N LEU A 44 -6.57 -6.09 6.12
CA LEU A 44 -6.17 -5.93 7.52
C LEU A 44 -7.02 -6.73 8.50
N GLU A 45 -8.15 -7.25 8.05
CA GLU A 45 -8.97 -8.10 8.91
C GLU A 45 -8.28 -9.43 9.23
N THR A 46 -7.44 -9.91 8.33
CA THR A 46 -6.79 -11.20 8.48
C THR A 46 -5.27 -11.12 8.52
N GLU A 47 -4.71 -9.99 8.10
CA GLU A 47 -3.26 -9.84 8.00
C GLU A 47 -2.81 -8.59 8.74
N SER A 48 -1.57 -8.60 9.20
CA SER A 48 -1.00 -7.43 9.85
C SER A 48 0.08 -6.83 8.96
N ILE A 49 0.28 -5.53 9.10
CA ILE A 49 1.33 -4.81 8.39
C ILE A 49 2.06 -3.91 9.37
N ASP A 50 3.27 -3.51 8.99
CA ASP A 50 4.08 -2.60 9.79
C ASP A 50 4.04 -1.18 9.23
N VAL A 51 3.89 -1.04 7.91
CA VAL A 51 3.93 0.25 7.24
C VAL A 51 2.80 0.34 6.24
N LEU A 52 2.06 1.44 6.28
CA LEU A 52 1.00 1.72 5.33
C LEU A 52 1.39 2.95 4.52
N LEU A 53 1.47 2.81 3.21
CA LEU A 53 1.74 3.92 2.30
C LEU A 53 0.49 4.16 1.48
N THR A 54 -0.06 5.37 1.57
CA THR A 54 -1.30 5.69 0.90
C THR A 54 -1.22 7.05 0.23
N ASP A 55 -1.91 7.19 -0.90
CA ASP A 55 -2.02 8.47 -1.60
C ASP A 55 -3.10 9.29 -0.89
N ILE A 56 -2.69 10.42 -0.35
CA ILE A 56 -3.62 11.28 0.40
C ILE A 56 -4.62 12.00 -0.51
N THR A 57 -4.44 11.89 -1.82
CA THR A 57 -5.39 12.50 -2.77
C THR A 57 -6.55 11.59 -3.11
N MET A 58 -6.58 10.35 -2.61
CA MET A 58 -7.69 9.44 -2.85
C MET A 58 -8.96 9.99 -2.22
N PRO A 59 -10.09 10.01 -2.94
CA PRO A 59 -11.32 10.60 -2.42
C PRO A 59 -11.78 10.02 -1.09
N GLU A 60 -11.69 8.70 -0.92
CA GLU A 60 -12.11 8.06 0.32
C GLU A 60 -11.20 8.38 1.48
N MET A 61 -9.97 8.79 1.21
CA MET A 61 -8.97 9.01 2.23
C MET A 61 -8.79 10.49 2.54
N SER A 62 -9.18 11.36 1.62
CA SER A 62 -8.98 12.79 1.77
C SER A 62 -10.10 13.47 2.55
N ARG A 63 -11.16 12.76 2.83
CA ARG A 63 -12.30 13.31 3.58
C ARG A 63 -11.96 13.35 5.05
N SER A 64 -12.26 14.42 5.65
CA SER A 64 -12.02 14.56 7.09
C SER A 64 -13.28 14.97 7.82
#